data_16a4c167d0cc34dd8e630d8614b345f7
#
_entry.id   16a4c167d0cc34dd8e630d8614b345f7
#
_cell.length_a   1.000
_cell.length_b   1.000
_cell.length_c   1.000
_cell.angle_alpha   90.00
_cell.angle_beta   90.00
_cell.angle_gamma   90.00
#
_symmetry.space_group_name_H-M   'P 1'
#
loop_
_entity.id
_entity.type
_entity.pdbx_description
1 polymer ?
#
loop_
_entity_poly.entity_id
_entity_poly.type
_entity_poly.pdbx_seq_one_letter_code
_entity_poly.pdbx_strand_id
1 'polypeptide(L)'
;SSIAYSKNWAGTPFSLSANMSISQNSQNKSLSVTLPTVVFNVSRFYPFKRKERMGKERWYEKISMQYTGKMTNSVTTTEDKIFSKETLDNMKNGIEHNIPVSASFNLFNYINISPSANYNEKWYFKKVELEWNPVTNSVDTLPAQYAQIANPAPVQVDLHAEASTTVYGMYDFTKKRRDRKIQAIRHTITPSIGFSYAPDFGDPKYGYQSNYQSDSTGTFRPYSPYSVNAYGVPSSGRSMSMNFSLSQNLEMKVLSKRDTSGVKKIKLIDELRISGSYNFLADSMGLSTIPISFRTTLFGNFGINLSATLNLYKLTPDGKLYDKLFLPGRIESTGWSFGYTFKSRQDRTERAINDITSIPPEYMNPFYDPYGNMDPVLRRQYMAQTYYDFSLPWNFGFNYTVNYSISRGNYPPKGYKKNITQTIGFNGSINLTPKTGVTFQGGYDIKQNKLTTSSVSISRDLHCWQMSFSWIPFGYHRSWSFNIGVKAASLSDLKYDKSQSMYDNMY
;
A
#
# COMPACT_ATOMS: atom_id res chain seq x y z
N SER A 1 25.89 0.47 -0.18
CA SER A 1 26.19 -0.91 0.26
C SER A 1 25.38 -1.24 1.49
N SER A 2 24.91 -2.49 1.61
CA SER A 2 24.17 -2.96 2.79
C SER A 2 24.55 -4.40 3.14
N ILE A 3 24.50 -4.71 4.42
CA ILE A 3 24.68 -6.05 4.97
C ILE A 3 23.43 -6.36 5.79
N ALA A 4 22.76 -7.47 5.50
CA ALA A 4 21.57 -7.90 6.21
C ALA A 4 21.78 -9.30 6.79
N TYR A 5 21.35 -9.50 8.02
CA TYR A 5 21.29 -10.79 8.69
C TYR A 5 19.86 -11.03 9.14
N SER A 6 19.36 -12.23 8.93
CA SER A 6 18.04 -12.62 9.44
C SER A 6 18.10 -14.03 10.02
N LYS A 7 17.40 -14.23 11.13
CA LYS A 7 17.26 -15.53 11.78
C LYS A 7 15.84 -15.74 12.26
N ASN A 8 15.26 -16.83 11.82
CA ASN A 8 13.99 -17.33 12.33
C ASN A 8 14.25 -18.60 13.13
N TRP A 9 13.69 -18.70 14.33
CA TRP A 9 13.78 -19.90 15.13
C TRP A 9 12.61 -20.82 14.79
N ALA A 10 12.92 -21.93 14.12
CA ALA A 10 11.90 -22.89 13.70
C ALA A 10 11.09 -23.41 14.89
N GLY A 11 9.77 -23.49 14.75
CA GLY A 11 8.86 -23.95 15.81
C GLY A 11 8.61 -22.94 16.94
N THR A 12 9.17 -21.73 16.85
CA THR A 12 8.96 -20.63 17.80
C THR A 12 8.41 -19.40 17.10
N PRO A 13 7.74 -18.48 17.83
CA PRO A 13 7.25 -17.25 17.24
C PRO A 13 8.32 -16.16 17.06
N PHE A 14 9.59 -16.46 17.30
CA PHE A 14 10.66 -15.48 17.35
C PHE A 14 11.37 -15.32 16.01
N SER A 15 11.63 -14.07 15.64
CA SER A 15 12.51 -13.72 14.52
C SER A 15 13.36 -12.50 14.85
N LEU A 16 14.58 -12.49 14.34
CA LEU A 16 15.54 -11.40 14.47
C LEU A 16 16.03 -11.01 13.08
N SER A 17 16.08 -9.72 12.81
CA SER A 17 16.76 -9.18 11.65
C SER A 17 17.68 -8.04 12.06
N ALA A 18 18.85 -7.98 11.48
CA ALA A 18 19.80 -6.89 11.65
C ALA A 18 20.24 -6.40 10.27
N ASN A 19 20.22 -5.10 10.08
CA ASN A 19 20.63 -4.47 8.83
C ASN A 19 21.61 -3.33 9.11
N MET A 20 22.68 -3.31 8.34
CA MET A 20 23.66 -2.23 8.29
C MET A 20 23.67 -1.68 6.88
N SER A 21 23.66 -0.36 6.73
CA SER A 21 23.70 0.25 5.41
C SER A 21 24.53 1.51 5.40
N ILE A 22 25.23 1.73 4.28
CA ILE A 22 26.00 2.93 4.00
C ILE A 22 25.57 3.41 2.63
N SER A 23 25.14 4.66 2.57
CA SER A 23 24.81 5.36 1.32
C SER A 23 25.56 6.68 1.23
N GLN A 24 26.13 6.94 0.07
CA GLN A 24 26.87 8.15 -0.23
C GLN A 24 26.16 8.94 -1.31
N ASN A 25 26.08 10.25 -1.11
CA ASN A 25 25.64 11.19 -2.12
C ASN A 25 26.83 12.03 -2.56
N SER A 26 27.29 11.80 -3.80
CA SER A 26 28.47 12.45 -4.35
C SER A 26 28.27 13.95 -4.63
N GLN A 27 27.04 14.40 -4.84
CA GLN A 27 26.75 15.81 -5.13
C GLN A 27 26.98 16.73 -3.94
N ASN A 28 26.56 16.31 -2.76
CA ASN A 28 26.71 17.07 -1.52
C ASN A 28 27.75 16.48 -0.56
N LYS A 29 28.52 15.47 -1.01
CA LYS A 29 29.56 14.77 -0.24
C LYS A 29 29.06 14.22 1.09
N SER A 30 27.76 13.92 1.19
CA SER A 30 27.18 13.40 2.42
C SER A 30 27.19 11.88 2.44
N LEU A 31 27.48 11.32 3.60
CA LEU A 31 27.48 9.91 3.90
C LEU A 31 26.43 9.62 4.97
N SER A 32 25.46 8.78 4.64
CA SER A 32 24.45 8.30 5.60
C SER A 32 24.79 6.87 6.00
N VAL A 33 24.99 6.68 7.30
CA VAL A 33 25.41 5.40 7.88
C VAL A 33 24.35 4.95 8.88
N THR A 34 23.90 3.71 8.74
CA THR A 34 23.00 3.05 9.69
C THR A 34 23.71 1.83 10.28
N LEU A 35 23.93 1.80 11.62
CA LEU A 35 24.77 0.83 12.30
C LEU A 35 24.21 0.44 13.69
N PRO A 36 23.69 -0.71 13.89
CA PRO A 36 22.77 -1.46 13.05
C PRO A 36 21.31 -1.03 13.30
N THR A 37 20.42 -1.34 12.38
CA THR A 37 19.01 -1.47 12.72
C THR A 37 18.75 -2.91 13.07
N VAL A 38 18.34 -3.18 14.32
CA VAL A 38 17.99 -4.51 14.79
C VAL A 38 16.50 -4.57 15.06
N VAL A 39 15.81 -5.56 14.49
CA VAL A 39 14.39 -5.79 14.71
C VAL A 39 14.20 -7.19 15.28
N PHE A 40 13.61 -7.26 16.46
CA PHE A 40 13.19 -8.51 17.09
C PHE A 40 11.67 -8.58 17.07
N ASN A 41 11.12 -9.61 16.44
CA ASN A 41 9.69 -9.82 16.36
C ASN A 41 9.28 -11.11 17.08
N VAL A 42 8.18 -11.00 17.80
CA VAL A 42 7.39 -12.12 18.28
C VAL A 42 6.11 -12.13 17.48
N SER A 43 5.96 -13.13 16.60
CA SER A 43 4.76 -13.29 15.79
C SER A 43 3.54 -13.55 16.68
N ARG A 44 2.34 -13.39 16.11
CA ARG A 44 1.10 -13.51 16.86
C ARG A 44 1.04 -14.77 17.72
N PHE A 45 0.81 -14.59 19.00
CA PHE A 45 0.58 -15.65 19.98
C PHE A 45 -0.66 -15.34 20.83
N TYR A 46 -1.16 -16.35 21.49
CA TYR A 46 -2.35 -16.29 22.32
C TYR A 46 -1.97 -16.62 23.76
N PRO A 47 -1.69 -15.62 24.60
CA PRO A 47 -1.13 -15.85 25.95
C PRO A 47 -2.07 -16.62 26.88
N PHE A 48 -3.38 -16.50 26.66
CA PHE A 48 -4.40 -17.10 27.52
C PHE A 48 -5.03 -18.38 26.93
N LYS A 49 -4.47 -18.89 25.82
CA LYS A 49 -4.98 -20.10 25.18
C LYS A 49 -4.58 -21.34 25.94
N ARG A 50 -5.55 -22.16 26.31
CA ARG A 50 -5.30 -23.44 26.98
C ARG A 50 -4.55 -24.41 26.05
N LYS A 51 -3.60 -25.16 26.64
CA LYS A 51 -2.82 -26.20 25.89
C LYS A 51 -3.73 -27.36 25.48
N GLU A 52 -4.62 -27.81 26.36
CA GLU A 52 -5.59 -28.86 26.08
C GLU A 52 -6.99 -28.27 25.98
N ARG A 53 -7.63 -28.51 24.85
CA ARG A 53 -8.93 -27.92 24.52
C ARG A 53 -10.05 -28.85 24.97
N MET A 54 -10.67 -28.54 26.09
CA MET A 54 -11.95 -29.14 26.48
C MET A 54 -13.07 -28.11 26.37
N GLY A 55 -14.04 -28.33 25.47
CA GLY A 55 -15.22 -27.49 25.30
C GLY A 55 -15.04 -26.27 24.38
N LYS A 56 -15.99 -25.32 24.46
CA LYS A 56 -15.99 -24.09 23.66
C LYS A 56 -14.86 -23.14 24.08
N GLU A 57 -14.29 -22.45 23.10
CA GLU A 57 -13.27 -21.42 23.32
C GLU A 57 -13.87 -20.24 24.11
N ARG A 58 -13.19 -19.84 25.19
CA ARG A 58 -13.60 -18.70 26.02
C ARG A 58 -13.17 -17.40 25.37
N TRP A 59 -13.81 -16.30 25.68
CA TRP A 59 -13.56 -15.00 25.07
C TRP A 59 -12.12 -14.53 25.25
N TYR A 60 -11.49 -14.76 26.40
CA TYR A 60 -10.10 -14.37 26.68
C TYR A 60 -9.06 -15.23 25.95
N GLU A 61 -9.41 -16.46 25.55
CA GLU A 61 -8.52 -17.32 24.75
C GLU A 61 -8.33 -16.79 23.32
N LYS A 62 -9.19 -15.88 22.87
CA LYS A 62 -9.12 -15.20 21.58
C LYS A 62 -8.27 -13.94 21.59
N ILE A 63 -7.76 -13.55 22.76
CA ILE A 63 -6.84 -12.42 22.88
C ILE A 63 -5.51 -12.84 22.27
N SER A 64 -5.10 -12.12 21.27
CA SER A 64 -3.81 -12.29 20.59
C SER A 64 -2.91 -11.10 20.86
N MET A 65 -1.64 -11.36 20.99
CA MET A 65 -0.61 -10.36 21.16
C MET A 65 0.52 -10.58 20.15
N GLN A 66 1.18 -9.50 19.79
CA GLN A 66 2.42 -9.50 19.02
C GLN A 66 3.41 -8.57 19.75
N TYR A 67 4.67 -8.70 19.43
CA TYR A 67 5.68 -7.78 19.91
C TYR A 67 6.70 -7.50 18.82
N THR A 68 7.04 -6.23 18.64
CA THR A 68 8.13 -5.79 17.79
C THR A 68 9.01 -4.84 18.56
N GLY A 69 10.25 -5.24 18.82
CA GLY A 69 11.30 -4.37 19.32
C GLY A 69 12.22 -3.95 18.20
N LYS A 70 12.45 -2.66 18.02
CA LYS A 70 13.30 -2.10 16.98
C LYS A 70 14.31 -1.14 17.56
N MET A 71 15.59 -1.45 17.40
CA MET A 71 16.70 -0.57 17.73
C MET A 71 17.27 0.03 16.46
N THR A 72 17.51 1.32 16.45
CA THR A 72 18.12 2.01 15.30
C THR A 72 19.23 2.94 15.76
N ASN A 73 20.36 2.85 15.07
CA ASN A 73 21.48 3.79 15.19
C ASN A 73 21.78 4.32 13.79
N SER A 74 21.74 5.64 13.60
CA SER A 74 22.02 6.26 12.32
C SER A 74 22.68 7.59 12.46
N VAL A 75 23.53 7.92 11.50
CA VAL A 75 24.20 9.23 11.42
C VAL A 75 24.33 9.65 9.96
N THR A 76 24.25 10.95 9.72
CA THR A 76 24.60 11.56 8.44
C THR A 76 25.78 12.47 8.68
N THR A 77 26.87 12.26 7.96
CA THR A 77 28.15 12.96 8.09
C THR A 77 28.80 13.15 6.72
N THR A 78 30.00 13.64 6.68
CA THR A 78 30.85 13.69 5.47
C THR A 78 31.97 12.65 5.57
N GLU A 79 32.59 12.29 4.45
CA GLU A 79 33.62 11.23 4.41
C GLU A 79 34.82 11.52 5.34
N ASP A 80 35.22 12.77 5.42
CA ASP A 80 36.35 13.25 6.25
C ASP A 80 36.07 13.18 7.74
N LYS A 81 34.80 13.15 8.16
CA LYS A 81 34.39 13.21 9.56
C LYS A 81 33.81 11.90 10.11
N ILE A 82 33.78 10.81 9.33
CA ILE A 82 33.11 9.57 9.71
C ILE A 82 33.53 8.99 11.07
N PHE A 83 34.79 9.15 11.45
CA PHE A 83 35.34 8.69 12.73
C PHE A 83 35.55 9.81 13.75
N SER A 84 35.05 11.01 13.48
CA SER A 84 35.19 12.13 14.41
C SER A 84 34.28 11.95 15.63
N LYS A 85 34.70 12.56 16.75
CA LYS A 85 33.87 12.61 17.96
C LYS A 85 32.54 13.33 17.67
N GLU A 86 32.56 14.35 16.82
CA GLU A 86 31.37 15.08 16.39
C GLU A 86 30.34 14.16 15.71
N THR A 87 30.78 13.22 14.86
CA THR A 87 29.89 12.24 14.23
C THR A 87 29.28 11.28 15.22
N LEU A 88 30.07 10.80 16.20
CA LEU A 88 29.57 9.94 17.27
C LEU A 88 28.55 10.68 18.16
N ASP A 89 28.82 11.95 18.47
CA ASP A 89 27.93 12.79 19.26
C ASP A 89 26.61 13.10 18.51
N ASN A 90 26.66 13.19 17.20
CA ASN A 90 25.50 13.43 16.34
C ASN A 90 24.73 12.14 15.95
N MET A 91 25.22 10.96 16.39
CA MET A 91 24.53 9.71 16.11
C MET A 91 23.14 9.68 16.76
N LYS A 92 22.12 9.38 15.94
CA LYS A 92 20.72 9.24 16.36
C LYS A 92 20.46 7.82 16.79
N ASN A 93 20.21 7.63 18.06
CA ASN A 93 19.96 6.33 18.66
C ASN A 93 18.52 6.26 19.16
N GLY A 94 17.97 5.05 19.26
CA GLY A 94 16.66 4.85 19.85
C GLY A 94 16.24 3.40 19.83
N ILE A 95 15.35 3.03 20.76
CA ILE A 95 14.65 1.75 20.76
C ILE A 95 13.17 2.03 20.77
N GLU A 96 12.43 1.28 19.97
CA GLU A 96 10.97 1.33 19.89
C GLU A 96 10.41 -0.05 20.21
N HIS A 97 9.41 -0.08 21.08
CA HIS A 97 8.66 -1.27 21.44
C HIS A 97 7.22 -1.09 20.99
N ASN A 98 6.70 -2.00 20.18
CA ASN A 98 5.32 -1.99 19.72
C ASN A 98 4.63 -3.29 20.12
N ILE A 99 3.52 -3.17 20.84
CA ILE A 99 2.75 -4.29 21.41
C ILE A 99 1.28 -4.14 20.98
N PRO A 100 0.90 -4.60 19.79
CA PRO A 100 -0.50 -4.70 19.42
C PRO A 100 -1.17 -5.88 20.13
N VAL A 101 -2.28 -5.60 20.78
CA VAL A 101 -3.17 -6.56 21.42
C VAL A 101 -4.52 -6.50 20.70
N SER A 102 -5.06 -7.63 20.31
CA SER A 102 -6.36 -7.67 19.63
C SER A 102 -7.14 -8.92 20.02
N ALA A 103 -8.46 -8.79 20.01
CA ALA A 103 -9.37 -9.91 20.18
C ALA A 103 -10.45 -9.86 19.10
N SER A 104 -11.06 -10.98 18.80
CA SER A 104 -12.25 -11.04 17.93
C SER A 104 -13.24 -12.05 18.50
N PHE A 105 -14.46 -11.61 18.69
CA PHE A 105 -15.53 -12.47 19.19
C PHE A 105 -16.88 -12.08 18.59
N ASN A 106 -17.72 -13.08 18.43
CA ASN A 106 -19.07 -12.92 17.89
C ASN A 106 -20.07 -12.76 19.04
N LEU A 107 -20.72 -11.63 19.07
CA LEU A 107 -21.83 -11.38 19.96
C LEU A 107 -23.13 -11.88 19.30
N PHE A 108 -23.91 -12.68 20.02
CA PHE A 108 -25.15 -13.29 19.54
C PHE A 108 -25.00 -14.07 18.22
N ASN A 109 -23.78 -14.51 17.85
CA ASN A 109 -23.42 -15.17 16.59
C ASN A 109 -23.59 -14.33 15.31
N TYR A 110 -23.97 -13.07 15.40
CA TYR A 110 -24.26 -12.21 14.27
C TYR A 110 -23.38 -10.97 14.21
N ILE A 111 -22.97 -10.44 15.37
CA ILE A 111 -22.18 -9.22 15.44
C ILE A 111 -20.74 -9.59 15.78
N ASN A 112 -19.82 -9.30 14.87
CA ASN A 112 -18.40 -9.44 15.12
C ASN A 112 -17.87 -8.19 15.81
N ILE A 113 -17.29 -8.34 16.99
CA ILE A 113 -16.66 -7.27 17.75
C ILE A 113 -15.16 -7.53 17.78
N SER A 114 -14.37 -6.54 17.35
CA SER A 114 -12.91 -6.62 17.25
C SER A 114 -12.27 -5.47 18.03
N PRO A 115 -12.16 -5.59 19.36
CA PRO A 115 -11.39 -4.65 20.14
C PRO A 115 -9.90 -4.83 19.90
N SER A 116 -9.17 -3.74 19.85
CA SER A 116 -7.71 -3.73 19.77
C SER A 116 -7.14 -2.57 20.60
N ALA A 117 -5.96 -2.80 21.14
CA ALA A 117 -5.14 -1.80 21.79
C ALA A 117 -3.73 -1.89 21.23
N ASN A 118 -3.16 -0.79 20.85
CA ASN A 118 -1.77 -0.72 20.43
C ASN A 118 -1.00 0.09 21.47
N TYR A 119 0.02 -0.51 22.06
CA TYR A 119 0.93 0.16 22.95
C TYR A 119 2.26 0.36 22.25
N ASN A 120 2.72 1.61 22.18
CA ASN A 120 4.01 1.98 21.62
C ASN A 120 4.81 2.74 22.67
N GLU A 121 6.01 2.24 22.93
CA GLU A 121 6.97 2.82 23.86
C GLU A 121 8.29 3.09 23.14
N LYS A 122 8.87 4.26 23.40
CA LYS A 122 10.17 4.63 22.83
C LYS A 122 11.17 4.95 23.91
N TRP A 123 12.37 4.52 23.73
CA TRP A 123 13.50 4.77 24.62
C TRP A 123 14.43 5.79 23.99
N TYR A 124 14.56 6.92 24.66
CA TYR A 124 15.40 8.04 24.24
C TYR A 124 16.71 8.06 25.02
N PHE A 125 17.82 8.17 24.31
CA PHE A 125 19.16 8.15 24.92
C PHE A 125 19.75 9.53 25.08
N LYS A 126 19.21 10.55 24.37
CA LYS A 126 19.71 11.91 24.38
C LYS A 126 18.61 12.89 24.68
N LYS A 127 18.96 13.94 25.42
CA LYS A 127 18.09 15.08 25.69
C LYS A 127 18.86 16.36 25.34
N VAL A 128 18.22 17.29 24.65
CA VAL A 128 18.76 18.59 24.27
C VAL A 128 17.91 19.67 24.90
N GLU A 129 18.56 20.70 25.43
CA GLU A 129 17.89 21.87 25.97
C GLU A 129 18.20 23.09 25.10
N LEU A 130 17.17 23.90 24.83
CA LEU A 130 17.27 25.14 24.09
C LEU A 130 17.11 26.30 25.06
N GLU A 131 18.05 27.25 25.04
CA GLU A 131 18.03 28.42 25.90
C GLU A 131 18.27 29.70 25.07
N TRP A 132 17.51 30.74 25.42
CA TRP A 132 17.70 32.04 24.78
C TRP A 132 18.94 32.73 25.36
N ASN A 133 19.86 33.12 24.48
CA ASN A 133 21.05 33.89 24.84
C ASN A 133 20.84 35.37 24.49
N PRO A 134 20.67 36.25 25.52
CA PRO A 134 20.44 37.66 25.28
C PRO A 134 21.69 38.40 24.75
N VAL A 135 22.89 37.84 24.94
CA VAL A 135 24.15 38.45 24.48
C VAL A 135 24.32 38.28 23.00
N THR A 136 24.07 37.04 22.48
CA THR A 136 24.19 36.73 21.05
C THR A 136 22.92 37.00 20.28
N ASN A 137 21.81 37.30 20.96
CA ASN A 137 20.46 37.46 20.41
C ASN A 137 20.05 36.25 19.55
N SER A 138 20.38 35.06 20.06
CA SER A 138 20.14 33.79 19.39
C SER A 138 19.75 32.71 20.38
N VAL A 139 19.20 31.61 19.87
CA VAL A 139 18.89 30.42 20.67
C VAL A 139 20.11 29.52 20.68
N ASP A 140 20.64 29.27 21.85
CA ASP A 140 21.75 28.35 22.06
C ASP A 140 21.20 26.95 22.32
N THR A 141 21.86 25.97 21.70
CA THR A 141 21.60 24.55 21.98
C THR A 141 22.61 24.06 22.99
N LEU A 142 22.18 23.76 24.19
CA LEU A 142 23.04 23.18 25.19
C LEU A 142 23.49 21.78 24.75
N PRO A 143 24.73 21.36 25.12
CA PRO A 143 25.25 20.05 24.74
C PRO A 143 24.27 18.92 25.09
N ALA A 144 24.11 17.97 24.18
CA ALA A 144 23.22 16.86 24.40
C ALA A 144 23.63 16.07 25.66
N GLN A 145 22.73 15.98 26.62
CA GLN A 145 22.92 15.15 27.80
C GLN A 145 22.57 13.71 27.45
N TYR A 146 23.55 12.82 27.58
CA TYR A 146 23.28 11.39 27.46
C TYR A 146 22.58 10.90 28.73
N ALA A 147 21.43 10.25 28.58
CA ALA A 147 20.84 9.52 29.66
C ALA A 147 21.71 8.29 29.99
N GLN A 148 22.06 8.11 31.27
CA GLN A 148 22.80 6.92 31.70
C GLN A 148 21.98 5.64 31.50
N ILE A 149 20.66 5.75 31.46
CA ILE A 149 19.70 4.71 31.14
C ILE A 149 18.71 5.30 30.15
N ALA A 150 18.30 4.53 29.15
CA ALA A 150 17.24 4.92 28.23
C ALA A 150 16.00 5.38 29.01
N ASN A 151 15.46 6.55 28.67
CA ASN A 151 14.23 7.04 29.27
C ASN A 151 13.04 6.39 28.54
N PRO A 152 12.37 5.39 29.15
CA PRO A 152 11.20 4.76 28.54
C PRO A 152 10.02 5.72 28.57
N ALA A 153 9.40 5.88 27.42
CA ALA A 153 8.31 6.81 27.24
C ALA A 153 7.16 6.16 26.47
N PRO A 154 5.99 5.95 27.07
CA PRO A 154 4.81 5.60 26.30
C PRO A 154 4.48 6.75 25.36
N VAL A 155 4.59 6.51 24.06
CA VAL A 155 4.42 7.53 23.03
C VAL A 155 3.03 7.49 22.45
N GLN A 156 2.42 6.31 22.48
CA GLN A 156 1.13 6.10 21.86
C GLN A 156 0.40 4.92 22.51
N VAL A 157 -0.83 5.14 22.90
CA VAL A 157 -1.79 4.10 23.27
C VAL A 157 -3.04 4.34 22.43
N ASP A 158 -3.26 3.50 21.45
CA ASP A 158 -4.46 3.57 20.62
C ASP A 158 -5.43 2.49 21.07
N LEU A 159 -6.61 2.89 21.45
CA LEU A 159 -7.72 2.00 21.72
C LEU A 159 -8.69 2.06 20.55
N HIS A 160 -9.02 0.90 19.99
CA HIS A 160 -9.96 0.78 18.89
C HIS A 160 -10.92 -0.36 19.17
N ALA A 161 -12.20 -0.15 18.89
CA ALA A 161 -13.20 -1.21 18.91
C ALA A 161 -14.10 -1.07 17.70
N GLU A 162 -14.19 -2.13 16.89
CA GLU A 162 -15.08 -2.19 15.74
C GLU A 162 -16.14 -3.25 15.94
N ALA A 163 -17.38 -2.89 15.60
CA ALA A 163 -18.51 -3.81 15.52
C ALA A 163 -18.99 -3.88 14.07
N SER A 164 -19.14 -5.08 13.54
CA SER A 164 -19.65 -5.30 12.19
C SER A 164 -20.60 -6.50 12.15
N THR A 165 -21.52 -6.45 11.19
CA THR A 165 -22.43 -7.59 10.92
C THR A 165 -22.65 -7.72 9.43
N THR A 166 -23.12 -8.88 9.00
CA THR A 166 -23.46 -9.12 7.59
C THR A 166 -24.92 -9.52 7.48
N VAL A 167 -25.68 -8.72 6.74
CA VAL A 167 -27.10 -8.95 6.47
C VAL A 167 -27.23 -9.45 5.04
N TYR A 168 -27.97 -10.53 4.85
CA TYR A 168 -28.22 -11.13 3.55
C TYR A 168 -29.69 -10.96 3.15
N GLY A 169 -29.91 -10.32 2.00
CA GLY A 169 -31.18 -10.36 1.30
C GLY A 169 -31.07 -11.33 0.12
N MET A 170 -31.96 -12.30 0.00
CA MET A 170 -32.00 -13.21 -1.13
C MET A 170 -33.39 -13.27 -1.72
N TYR A 171 -33.48 -13.00 -3.01
CA TYR A 171 -34.70 -13.17 -3.78
C TYR A 171 -34.53 -14.34 -4.76
N ASP A 172 -35.34 -15.36 -4.56
CA ASP A 172 -35.33 -16.61 -5.35
C ASP A 172 -36.45 -16.61 -6.38
N PHE A 173 -36.08 -16.60 -7.66
CA PHE A 173 -37.03 -16.64 -8.78
C PHE A 173 -37.43 -18.04 -9.19
N THR A 174 -36.77 -19.09 -8.67
CA THR A 174 -37.04 -20.48 -9.04
C THR A 174 -38.29 -21.04 -8.39
N LYS A 175 -38.78 -20.40 -7.32
CA LYS A 175 -40.02 -20.82 -6.62
C LYS A 175 -41.25 -20.86 -7.54
N LYS A 176 -41.31 -20.04 -8.61
CA LYS A 176 -42.43 -20.05 -9.58
C LYS A 176 -42.11 -20.78 -10.88
N ARG A 177 -40.84 -20.86 -11.29
CA ARG A 177 -40.36 -21.54 -12.51
C ARG A 177 -38.90 -21.90 -12.38
N ARG A 178 -38.54 -23.19 -12.50
CA ARG A 178 -37.16 -23.70 -12.39
C ARG A 178 -36.27 -23.38 -13.60
N ASP A 179 -36.85 -23.14 -14.75
CA ASP A 179 -36.20 -22.87 -16.04
C ASP A 179 -35.88 -21.42 -16.32
N ARG A 180 -36.12 -20.53 -15.34
CA ARG A 180 -35.77 -19.12 -15.50
C ARG A 180 -34.26 -18.91 -15.63
N LYS A 181 -33.85 -18.07 -16.59
CA LYS A 181 -32.47 -17.72 -16.84
C LYS A 181 -31.81 -17.07 -15.59
N ILE A 182 -32.53 -16.21 -14.89
CA ILE A 182 -32.12 -15.65 -13.58
C ILE A 182 -32.78 -16.51 -12.49
N GLN A 183 -31.98 -17.15 -11.68
CA GLN A 183 -32.44 -18.02 -10.61
C GLN A 183 -32.60 -17.31 -9.28
N ALA A 184 -31.58 -16.53 -8.86
CA ALA A 184 -31.63 -15.79 -7.61
C ALA A 184 -30.78 -14.53 -7.70
N ILE A 185 -31.14 -13.53 -6.88
CA ILE A 185 -30.30 -12.35 -6.60
C ILE A 185 -30.01 -12.34 -5.11
N ARG A 186 -28.76 -12.21 -4.74
CA ARG A 186 -28.30 -12.06 -3.37
C ARG A 186 -27.71 -10.67 -3.17
N HIS A 187 -28.26 -9.93 -2.22
CA HIS A 187 -27.73 -8.66 -1.75
C HIS A 187 -27.08 -8.89 -0.39
N THR A 188 -25.83 -8.53 -0.27
CA THR A 188 -25.08 -8.62 0.99
C THR A 188 -24.78 -7.21 1.45
N ILE A 189 -25.14 -6.89 2.68
CA ILE A 189 -24.92 -5.58 3.32
C ILE A 189 -24.09 -5.80 4.57
N THR A 190 -22.95 -5.11 4.67
CA THR A 190 -22.04 -5.20 5.80
C THR A 190 -21.87 -3.81 6.42
N PRO A 191 -22.71 -3.42 7.37
CA PRO A 191 -22.48 -2.23 8.17
C PRO A 191 -21.35 -2.48 9.18
N SER A 192 -20.53 -1.46 9.43
CA SER A 192 -19.57 -1.44 10.53
C SER A 192 -19.54 -0.08 11.20
N ILE A 193 -19.29 -0.10 12.50
CA ILE A 193 -19.07 1.06 13.33
C ILE A 193 -17.85 0.80 14.20
N GLY A 194 -16.92 1.75 14.23
CA GLY A 194 -15.71 1.68 15.02
C GLY A 194 -15.56 2.93 15.89
N PHE A 195 -14.95 2.75 17.04
CA PHE A 195 -14.60 3.82 17.95
C PHE A 195 -13.09 3.78 18.20
N SER A 196 -12.42 4.92 18.09
CA SER A 196 -10.99 5.06 18.31
C SER A 196 -10.73 6.16 19.32
N TYR A 197 -9.83 5.87 20.26
CA TYR A 197 -9.40 6.82 21.29
C TYR A 197 -7.89 6.71 21.48
N ALA A 198 -7.19 7.85 21.48
CA ALA A 198 -5.80 7.96 21.90
C ALA A 198 -5.64 9.13 22.87
N PRO A 199 -5.04 8.89 24.05
CA PRO A 199 -4.76 9.95 25.03
C PRO A 199 -3.65 10.88 24.53
N ASP A 200 -3.57 12.05 25.11
CA ASP A 200 -2.53 13.04 24.81
C ASP A 200 -1.25 12.75 25.61
N PHE A 201 -0.30 12.08 25.01
CA PHE A 201 1.05 11.91 25.59
C PHE A 201 1.99 13.07 25.25
N GLY A 202 1.61 13.99 24.37
CA GLY A 202 2.35 15.23 24.11
C GLY A 202 2.07 16.35 25.12
N ASP A 203 1.18 16.12 26.11
CA ASP A 203 0.94 17.06 27.20
C ASP A 203 2.25 17.36 27.97
N PRO A 204 2.58 18.63 28.24
CA PRO A 204 3.81 19.03 28.94
C PRO A 204 4.09 18.29 30.24
N LYS A 205 3.04 17.80 30.93
CA LYS A 205 3.19 17.00 32.18
C LYS A 205 4.00 15.71 32.00
N TYR A 206 4.07 15.16 30.77
CA TYR A 206 4.86 13.98 30.47
C TYR A 206 6.32 14.29 30.11
N GLY A 207 6.69 15.58 29.95
CA GLY A 207 8.05 16.04 29.71
C GLY A 207 8.62 15.76 28.32
N TYR A 208 7.78 15.33 27.34
CA TYR A 208 8.23 15.08 25.96
C TYR A 208 8.25 16.35 25.11
N GLN A 209 7.53 17.36 25.55
CA GLN A 209 7.52 18.70 24.97
C GLN A 209 7.87 19.73 26.02
N SER A 210 8.59 20.76 25.60
CA SER A 210 9.01 21.90 26.39
C SER A 210 8.89 23.17 25.54
N ASN A 211 9.02 24.32 26.18
CA ASN A 211 9.01 25.62 25.50
C ASN A 211 10.34 26.30 25.69
N TYR A 212 10.79 27.02 24.68
CA TYR A 212 11.97 27.89 24.75
C TYR A 212 11.60 29.29 24.27
N GLN A 213 12.27 30.28 24.77
CA GLN A 213 12.17 31.66 24.27
C GLN A 213 12.86 31.76 22.91
N SER A 214 12.15 32.19 21.88
CA SER A 214 12.63 32.20 20.49
C SER A 214 13.21 33.53 20.03
N ASP A 215 12.91 34.63 20.76
CA ASP A 215 13.32 35.99 20.40
C ASP A 215 13.44 36.91 21.62
N SER A 216 13.96 38.10 21.37
CA SER A 216 14.14 39.14 22.40
C SER A 216 12.84 39.70 22.96
N THR A 217 11.70 39.44 22.32
CA THR A 217 10.38 39.92 22.75
C THR A 217 9.71 38.99 23.77
N GLY A 218 10.34 37.87 24.10
CA GLY A 218 9.81 36.89 25.04
C GLY A 218 8.81 35.94 24.44
N THR A 219 8.81 35.78 23.11
CA THR A 219 7.94 34.80 22.44
C THR A 219 8.44 33.39 22.69
N PHE A 220 7.57 32.52 23.25
CA PHE A 220 7.89 31.12 23.47
C PHE A 220 7.42 30.25 22.32
N ARG A 221 8.25 29.26 21.95
CA ARG A 221 7.93 28.23 20.93
C ARG A 221 8.08 26.83 21.53
N PRO A 222 7.17 25.91 21.18
CA PRO A 222 7.28 24.53 21.60
C PRO A 222 8.42 23.81 20.87
N TYR A 223 9.13 22.95 21.58
CA TYR A 223 10.12 22.03 21.01
C TYR A 223 10.10 20.72 21.80
N SER A 224 10.69 19.69 21.22
CA SER A 224 10.92 18.46 21.95
C SER A 224 12.39 18.31 22.33
N PRO A 225 12.71 18.17 23.63
CA PRO A 225 14.05 17.85 24.09
C PRO A 225 14.64 16.57 23.50
N TYR A 226 13.80 15.67 23.01
CA TYR A 226 14.19 14.37 22.47
C TYR A 226 14.26 14.32 20.93
N SER A 227 14.12 15.46 20.26
CA SER A 227 14.11 15.57 18.78
C SER A 227 15.38 15.06 18.10
N VAL A 228 16.49 14.97 18.83
CA VAL A 228 17.79 14.49 18.36
C VAL A 228 17.92 12.96 18.32
N ASN A 229 16.93 12.22 18.80
CA ASN A 229 16.95 10.76 18.78
C ASN A 229 16.43 10.20 17.44
N ALA A 230 16.56 8.89 17.23
CA ALA A 230 16.14 8.22 16.01
C ALA A 230 14.63 8.19 15.81
N TYR A 231 13.88 8.22 16.89
CA TYR A 231 12.41 8.17 16.88
C TYR A 231 11.81 9.48 17.34
N GLY A 232 10.74 9.90 16.66
CA GLY A 232 9.97 11.09 17.04
C GLY A 232 9.25 10.92 18.38
N VAL A 233 8.91 12.03 19.00
CA VAL A 233 8.15 12.10 20.23
C VAL A 233 6.64 12.05 19.99
N PRO A 234 5.82 11.83 21.04
CA PRO A 234 4.38 11.90 20.93
C PRO A 234 3.91 13.23 20.32
N SER A 235 2.94 13.17 19.44
CA SER A 235 2.21 14.37 19.03
C SER A 235 1.34 14.86 20.18
N SER A 236 1.25 16.17 20.34
CA SER A 236 0.30 16.77 21.27
C SER A 236 -1.13 16.65 20.74
N GLY A 237 -2.06 16.45 21.66
CA GLY A 237 -3.48 16.36 21.43
C GLY A 237 -4.02 14.92 21.53
N ARG A 238 -5.07 14.79 22.30
CA ARG A 238 -5.86 13.56 22.36
C ARG A 238 -6.65 13.40 21.06
N SER A 239 -6.95 12.20 20.67
CA SER A 239 -7.87 11.91 19.57
C SER A 239 -9.04 11.05 20.03
N MET A 240 -10.23 11.34 19.54
CA MET A 240 -11.45 10.59 19.82
C MET A 240 -12.35 10.65 18.61
N SER A 241 -12.56 9.52 17.95
CA SER A 241 -13.34 9.48 16.73
C SER A 241 -14.20 8.23 16.64
N MET A 242 -15.30 8.36 15.92
CA MET A 242 -16.16 7.26 15.53
C MET A 242 -16.09 7.13 14.01
N ASN A 243 -15.83 5.92 13.54
CA ASN A 243 -15.81 5.60 12.11
C ASN A 243 -17.03 4.73 11.79
N PHE A 244 -17.66 4.98 10.67
CA PHE A 244 -18.77 4.16 10.20
C PHE A 244 -18.57 3.81 8.74
N SER A 245 -18.96 2.60 8.36
CA SER A 245 -18.95 2.18 6.97
C SER A 245 -20.11 1.25 6.64
N LEU A 246 -20.55 1.33 5.39
CA LEU A 246 -21.57 0.46 4.83
C LEU A 246 -21.03 -0.10 3.51
N SER A 247 -20.71 -1.38 3.51
CA SER A 247 -20.27 -2.08 2.29
C SER A 247 -21.40 -2.94 1.76
N GLN A 248 -21.62 -2.92 0.46
CA GLN A 248 -22.68 -3.64 -0.21
C GLN A 248 -22.14 -4.38 -1.44
N ASN A 249 -22.67 -5.59 -1.64
CA ASN A 249 -22.34 -6.45 -2.77
C ASN A 249 -23.64 -7.05 -3.34
N LEU A 250 -23.76 -7.09 -4.65
CA LEU A 250 -24.92 -7.64 -5.34
C LEU A 250 -24.51 -8.72 -6.32
N GLU A 251 -24.96 -9.93 -6.11
CA GLU A 251 -24.68 -11.10 -6.96
C GLU A 251 -25.95 -11.68 -7.55
N MET A 252 -25.85 -12.14 -8.77
CA MET A 252 -26.93 -12.81 -9.50
C MET A 252 -26.50 -14.23 -9.87
N LYS A 253 -27.39 -15.19 -9.63
CA LYS A 253 -27.24 -16.58 -10.05
C LYS A 253 -28.04 -16.80 -11.34
N VAL A 254 -27.35 -17.20 -12.40
CA VAL A 254 -27.97 -17.45 -13.71
C VAL A 254 -27.77 -18.90 -14.15
N LEU A 255 -28.75 -19.45 -14.89
CA LEU A 255 -28.65 -20.76 -15.52
C LEU A 255 -27.56 -20.72 -16.60
N SER A 256 -26.65 -21.66 -16.59
CA SER A 256 -25.56 -21.77 -17.55
C SER A 256 -25.39 -23.19 -18.02
N LYS A 257 -25.55 -23.42 -19.32
CA LYS A 257 -25.33 -24.74 -19.93
C LYS A 257 -23.84 -25.09 -20.10
N ARG A 258 -22.94 -24.13 -19.90
CA ARG A 258 -21.49 -24.30 -20.08
C ARG A 258 -20.76 -24.62 -18.79
N ASP A 259 -21.42 -24.45 -17.66
CA ASP A 259 -20.85 -24.66 -16.34
C ASP A 259 -21.23 -26.05 -15.83
N THR A 260 -20.27 -26.77 -15.26
CA THR A 260 -20.51 -28.15 -14.72
C THR A 260 -21.57 -28.18 -13.64
N SER A 261 -21.77 -27.08 -12.90
CA SER A 261 -22.81 -26.94 -11.88
C SER A 261 -24.18 -26.54 -12.45
N GLY A 262 -24.32 -26.36 -13.78
CA GLY A 262 -25.53 -25.86 -14.44
C GLY A 262 -25.88 -24.41 -14.13
N VAL A 263 -25.11 -23.73 -13.29
CA VAL A 263 -25.38 -22.35 -12.85
C VAL A 263 -24.07 -21.51 -12.77
N LYS A 264 -24.17 -20.26 -13.15
CA LYS A 264 -23.08 -19.29 -13.08
C LYS A 264 -23.43 -18.14 -12.12
N LYS A 265 -22.50 -17.77 -11.27
CA LYS A 265 -22.63 -16.57 -10.43
C LYS A 265 -22.04 -15.38 -11.19
N ILE A 266 -22.79 -14.29 -11.25
CA ILE A 266 -22.39 -13.03 -11.88
C ILE A 266 -22.50 -11.95 -10.80
N LYS A 267 -21.43 -11.24 -10.56
CA LYS A 267 -21.44 -10.07 -9.70
C LYS A 267 -21.99 -8.90 -10.51
N LEU A 268 -23.04 -8.27 -9.99
CA LEU A 268 -23.64 -7.04 -10.56
C LEU A 268 -22.99 -5.80 -9.95
N ILE A 269 -22.69 -5.88 -8.66
CA ILE A 269 -21.93 -4.89 -7.90
C ILE A 269 -20.89 -5.66 -7.13
N ASP A 270 -19.61 -5.46 -7.46
CA ASP A 270 -18.51 -6.06 -6.72
C ASP A 270 -18.42 -5.43 -5.34
N GLU A 271 -18.52 -4.09 -5.27
CA GLU A 271 -18.50 -3.33 -4.03
C GLU A 271 -19.14 -1.96 -4.24
N LEU A 272 -20.08 -1.61 -3.37
CA LEU A 272 -20.52 -0.25 -3.11
C LEU A 272 -20.23 0.07 -1.66
N ARG A 273 -19.30 1.00 -1.40
CA ARG A 273 -18.90 1.38 -0.05
C ARG A 273 -19.18 2.84 0.19
N ILE A 274 -19.78 3.12 1.34
CA ILE A 274 -20.01 4.45 1.88
C ILE A 274 -19.35 4.46 3.25
N SER A 275 -18.53 5.45 3.55
CA SER A 275 -17.86 5.54 4.85
C SER A 275 -17.75 6.98 5.31
N GLY A 276 -17.48 7.17 6.59
CA GLY A 276 -17.26 8.47 7.17
C GLY A 276 -16.74 8.34 8.59
N SER A 277 -16.36 9.46 9.18
CA SER A 277 -15.92 9.53 10.57
C SER A 277 -16.43 10.80 11.22
N TYR A 278 -16.60 10.72 12.51
CA TYR A 278 -16.95 11.86 13.35
C TYR A 278 -15.86 12.05 14.40
N ASN A 279 -15.27 13.25 14.43
CA ASN A 279 -14.29 13.64 15.43
C ASN A 279 -15.01 14.34 16.58
N PHE A 280 -15.00 13.72 17.78
CA PHE A 280 -15.68 14.26 18.98
C PHE A 280 -14.95 15.44 19.61
N LEU A 281 -13.69 15.67 19.23
CA LEU A 281 -12.85 16.72 19.78
C LEU A 281 -12.72 17.93 18.86
N ALA A 282 -13.39 17.92 17.73
CA ALA A 282 -13.41 19.06 16.82
C ALA A 282 -14.32 20.15 17.38
N ASP A 283 -13.81 21.37 17.47
CA ASP A 283 -14.59 22.54 17.92
C ASP A 283 -15.74 22.85 16.94
N SER A 284 -15.58 22.54 15.67
CA SER A 284 -16.57 22.69 14.62
C SER A 284 -16.35 21.67 13.53
N MET A 285 -17.39 21.36 12.74
CA MET A 285 -17.31 20.47 11.56
C MET A 285 -16.70 19.09 11.90
N GLY A 286 -17.13 18.48 13.01
CA GLY A 286 -16.62 17.17 13.46
C GLY A 286 -16.88 16.01 12.51
N LEU A 287 -17.88 16.13 11.61
CA LEU A 287 -18.18 15.10 10.61
C LEU A 287 -17.21 15.24 9.42
N SER A 288 -16.54 14.14 9.06
CA SER A 288 -15.69 14.10 7.88
C SER A 288 -16.49 14.21 6.58
N THR A 289 -15.81 14.43 5.48
CA THR A 289 -16.39 14.14 4.15
C THR A 289 -16.75 12.65 4.06
N ILE A 290 -17.76 12.33 3.25
CA ILE A 290 -18.28 10.99 3.05
C ILE A 290 -17.78 10.45 1.71
N PRO A 291 -16.72 9.64 1.68
CA PRO A 291 -16.30 8.94 0.49
C PRO A 291 -17.31 7.84 0.14
N ILE A 292 -17.65 7.79 -1.14
CA ILE A 292 -18.48 6.76 -1.77
C ILE A 292 -17.63 6.13 -2.86
N SER A 293 -17.53 4.82 -2.87
CA SER A 293 -16.86 4.06 -3.92
C SER A 293 -17.77 2.97 -4.44
N PHE A 294 -17.84 2.88 -5.75
CA PHE A 294 -18.57 1.85 -6.47
C PHE A 294 -17.62 1.17 -7.45
N ARG A 295 -17.61 -0.15 -7.45
CA ARG A 295 -16.84 -0.96 -8.36
C ARG A 295 -17.67 -2.12 -8.87
N THR A 296 -17.58 -2.37 -10.17
CA THR A 296 -18.12 -3.58 -10.78
C THR A 296 -17.31 -3.99 -12.00
N THR A 297 -17.30 -5.28 -12.28
CA THR A 297 -16.68 -5.87 -13.48
C THR A 297 -17.73 -6.63 -14.25
N LEU A 298 -18.22 -6.03 -15.33
CA LEU A 298 -19.23 -6.63 -16.19
C LEU A 298 -18.56 -7.49 -17.27
N PHE A 299 -19.23 -8.57 -17.66
CA PHE A 299 -18.79 -9.45 -18.75
C PHE A 299 -17.35 -10.00 -18.59
N GLY A 300 -16.82 -9.97 -17.38
CA GLY A 300 -15.49 -10.46 -17.04
C GLY A 300 -14.31 -9.49 -17.32
N ASN A 301 -14.48 -8.53 -18.22
CA ASN A 301 -13.39 -7.64 -18.67
C ASN A 301 -13.73 -6.16 -18.68
N PHE A 302 -15.01 -5.79 -18.50
CA PHE A 302 -15.41 -4.39 -18.49
C PHE A 302 -15.50 -3.88 -17.05
N GLY A 303 -14.46 -3.15 -16.64
CA GLY A 303 -14.37 -2.55 -15.33
C GLY A 303 -15.03 -1.18 -15.28
N ILE A 304 -15.84 -0.95 -14.25
CA ILE A 304 -16.45 0.35 -13.93
C ILE A 304 -16.07 0.69 -12.50
N ASN A 305 -15.40 1.83 -12.31
CA ASN A 305 -15.09 2.36 -10.99
C ASN A 305 -15.62 3.78 -10.91
N LEU A 306 -16.45 4.04 -9.91
CA LEU A 306 -16.98 5.35 -9.62
C LEU A 306 -16.58 5.69 -8.18
N SER A 307 -16.11 6.89 -7.99
CA SER A 307 -15.83 7.43 -6.65
C SER A 307 -16.45 8.80 -6.53
N ALA A 308 -16.94 9.13 -5.35
CA ALA A 308 -17.43 10.46 -5.03
C ALA A 308 -17.09 10.80 -3.59
N THR A 309 -16.78 12.04 -3.32
CA THR A 309 -16.61 12.55 -1.96
C THR A 309 -17.69 13.60 -1.73
N LEU A 310 -18.58 13.33 -0.78
CA LEU A 310 -19.61 14.24 -0.38
C LEU A 310 -19.15 15.05 0.83
N ASN A 311 -19.33 16.34 0.77
CA ASN A 311 -19.22 17.21 1.94
C ASN A 311 -20.62 17.64 2.37
N LEU A 312 -20.96 17.33 3.60
CA LEU A 312 -22.27 17.65 4.15
C LEU A 312 -22.35 19.07 4.75
N TYR A 313 -21.24 19.81 4.78
CA TYR A 313 -21.23 21.19 5.22
C TYR A 313 -21.48 22.16 4.07
N LYS A 314 -22.21 23.24 4.37
CA LYS A 314 -22.55 24.26 3.39
C LYS A 314 -21.31 25.06 2.97
N LEU A 315 -21.15 25.30 1.69
CA LEU A 315 -20.10 26.16 1.15
C LEU A 315 -20.64 27.56 0.91
N THR A 316 -19.96 28.56 1.46
CA THR A 316 -20.25 29.97 1.17
C THR A 316 -19.71 30.37 -0.22
N PRO A 317 -20.20 31.47 -0.83
CA PRO A 317 -19.64 32.00 -2.07
C PRO A 317 -18.15 32.31 -1.98
N ASP A 318 -17.66 32.68 -0.79
CA ASP A 318 -16.26 33.01 -0.52
C ASP A 318 -15.35 31.75 -0.38
N GLY A 319 -15.91 30.56 -0.59
CA GLY A 319 -15.16 29.28 -0.51
C GLY A 319 -14.91 28.76 0.90
N LYS A 320 -15.53 29.35 1.91
CA LYS A 320 -15.45 28.87 3.31
C LYS A 320 -16.56 27.86 3.57
N LEU A 321 -16.26 26.88 4.42
CA LEU A 321 -17.27 25.96 4.94
C LEU A 321 -17.96 26.60 6.13
N TYR A 322 -19.25 26.36 6.22
CA TYR A 322 -20.08 26.81 7.34
C TYR A 322 -20.55 25.60 8.13
N ASP A 323 -20.44 25.65 9.45
CA ASP A 323 -20.80 24.55 10.35
C ASP A 323 -22.30 24.36 10.47
N LYS A 324 -22.93 24.07 9.34
CA LYS A 324 -24.33 23.72 9.21
C LYS A 324 -24.48 22.60 8.21
N LEU A 325 -25.04 21.50 8.63
CA LEU A 325 -25.30 20.35 7.78
C LEU A 325 -26.32 20.70 6.69
N PHE A 326 -26.03 20.25 5.49
CA PHE A 326 -26.88 20.40 4.30
C PHE A 326 -27.05 19.02 3.65
N LEU A 327 -28.27 18.49 3.74
CA LEU A 327 -28.63 17.25 3.04
C LEU A 327 -29.31 17.61 1.71
N PRO A 328 -28.91 16.95 0.61
CA PRO A 328 -28.14 15.72 0.45
C PRO A 328 -26.61 15.88 0.42
N GLY A 329 -26.08 17.06 0.72
CA GLY A 329 -24.64 17.33 0.65
C GLY A 329 -24.19 17.82 -0.73
N ARG A 330 -22.91 18.16 -0.84
CA ARG A 330 -22.26 18.63 -2.06
C ARG A 330 -21.15 17.67 -2.47
N ILE A 331 -21.10 17.36 -3.75
CA ILE A 331 -19.97 16.61 -4.31
C ILE A 331 -18.76 17.55 -4.35
N GLU A 332 -17.71 17.23 -3.58
CA GLU A 332 -16.42 17.92 -3.64
C GLU A 332 -15.52 17.37 -4.73
N SER A 333 -15.53 16.06 -4.88
CA SER A 333 -14.81 15.38 -5.95
C SER A 333 -15.60 14.17 -6.44
N THR A 334 -15.45 13.83 -7.69
CA THR A 334 -15.93 12.57 -8.25
C THR A 334 -14.97 12.10 -9.33
N GLY A 335 -14.72 10.80 -9.35
CA GLY A 335 -13.91 10.12 -10.34
C GLY A 335 -14.71 9.00 -10.99
N TRP A 336 -14.71 8.96 -12.30
CA TRP A 336 -15.36 7.91 -13.10
C TRP A 336 -14.31 7.27 -13.97
N SER A 337 -14.19 5.97 -13.90
CA SER A 337 -13.25 5.22 -14.73
C SER A 337 -13.96 4.04 -15.36
N PHE A 338 -13.85 3.93 -16.66
CA PHE A 338 -14.38 2.84 -17.47
C PHE A 338 -13.21 2.22 -18.22
N GLY A 339 -13.03 0.92 -18.07
CA GLY A 339 -11.92 0.22 -18.73
C GLY A 339 -12.35 -1.12 -19.31
N TYR A 340 -11.75 -1.47 -20.43
CA TYR A 340 -11.90 -2.78 -21.03
C TYR A 340 -10.54 -3.35 -21.44
N THR A 341 -10.35 -4.62 -21.18
CA THR A 341 -9.11 -5.32 -21.57
C THR A 341 -9.42 -6.42 -22.56
N PHE A 342 -8.90 -6.25 -23.75
CA PHE A 342 -8.87 -7.28 -24.79
C PHE A 342 -7.70 -8.23 -24.53
N LYS A 343 -7.91 -9.53 -24.69
CA LYS A 343 -6.87 -10.54 -24.54
C LYS A 343 -6.94 -11.54 -25.70
N SER A 344 -5.78 -12.01 -26.12
CA SER A 344 -5.74 -13.18 -27.02
C SER A 344 -6.34 -14.39 -26.33
N ARG A 345 -7.00 -15.28 -27.07
CA ARG A 345 -7.50 -16.54 -26.53
C ARG A 345 -6.32 -17.45 -26.20
N GLN A 346 -6.05 -17.62 -24.92
CA GLN A 346 -5.04 -18.52 -24.37
C GLN A 346 -5.47 -20.01 -24.43
N ASP A 347 -6.74 -20.28 -24.74
CA ASP A 347 -7.38 -21.61 -24.71
C ASP A 347 -6.75 -22.64 -25.67
N ARG A 348 -5.98 -22.21 -26.69
CA ARG A 348 -5.34 -23.14 -27.65
C ARG A 348 -4.04 -23.71 -27.13
N THR A 349 -3.25 -22.93 -26.40
CA THR A 349 -1.95 -23.35 -25.87
C THR A 349 -2.10 -24.43 -24.79
N GLU A 350 -3.05 -24.26 -23.88
CA GLU A 350 -3.34 -25.26 -22.85
C GLU A 350 -3.96 -26.55 -23.46
N ARG A 351 -4.83 -26.41 -24.48
CA ARG A 351 -5.37 -27.57 -25.19
C ARG A 351 -4.30 -28.29 -25.97
N ALA A 352 -3.43 -27.59 -26.69
CA ALA A 352 -2.33 -28.19 -27.43
C ALA A 352 -1.32 -28.89 -26.49
N ILE A 353 -1.00 -28.29 -25.34
CA ILE A 353 -0.17 -28.93 -24.31
C ILE A 353 -0.86 -30.17 -23.74
N ASN A 354 -2.14 -30.08 -23.43
CA ASN A 354 -2.91 -31.21 -22.93
C ASN A 354 -3.08 -32.33 -23.98
N ASP A 355 -3.27 -31.98 -25.25
CA ASP A 355 -3.32 -32.95 -26.35
C ASP A 355 -1.99 -33.66 -26.56
N ILE A 356 -0.88 -32.94 -26.50
CA ILE A 356 0.48 -33.51 -26.58
C ILE A 356 0.79 -34.39 -25.37
N THR A 357 0.36 -33.95 -24.16
CA THR A 357 0.56 -34.73 -22.92
C THR A 357 -0.40 -35.91 -22.80
N SER A 358 -1.47 -35.96 -23.57
CA SER A 358 -2.44 -37.04 -23.59
C SER A 358 -2.11 -38.18 -24.59
N ILE A 359 -1.11 -37.98 -25.44
CA ILE A 359 -0.65 -39.06 -26.36
C ILE A 359 0.00 -40.16 -25.51
N PRO A 360 -0.55 -41.38 -25.50
CA PRO A 360 0.04 -42.48 -24.75
C PRO A 360 1.46 -42.79 -25.23
N PRO A 361 2.39 -43.15 -24.35
CA PRO A 361 3.79 -43.45 -24.69
C PRO A 361 3.95 -44.54 -25.74
N GLU A 362 2.98 -45.41 -25.88
CA GLU A 362 2.92 -46.57 -26.81
C GLU A 362 2.89 -46.14 -28.28
N TYR A 363 2.46 -44.93 -28.63
CA TYR A 363 2.39 -44.41 -29.98
C TYR A 363 3.62 -43.59 -30.39
N MET A 364 4.59 -43.43 -29.51
CA MET A 364 5.83 -42.78 -29.85
C MET A 364 6.86 -43.78 -30.36
N ASN A 365 7.16 -43.71 -31.66
CA ASN A 365 8.12 -44.61 -32.29
C ASN A 365 9.52 -44.42 -31.68
N PRO A 366 10.08 -45.39 -30.93
CA PRO A 366 11.37 -45.24 -30.26
C PRO A 366 12.59 -45.09 -31.21
N PHE A 367 12.42 -45.44 -32.50
CA PHE A 367 13.49 -45.30 -33.49
C PHE A 367 13.68 -43.88 -34.05
N TYR A 368 12.76 -42.97 -33.82
CA TYR A 368 12.84 -41.59 -34.32
C TYR A 368 12.82 -40.54 -33.25
N ASP A 369 12.98 -40.95 -32.01
CA ASP A 369 12.90 -40.03 -30.88
C ASP A 369 14.30 -39.73 -30.33
N PRO A 370 14.86 -38.52 -30.63
CA PRO A 370 16.14 -38.09 -30.10
C PRO A 370 16.17 -37.91 -28.58
N TYR A 371 15.00 -38.02 -27.93
CA TYR A 371 14.82 -37.81 -26.46
C TYR A 371 14.40 -39.09 -25.75
N GLY A 372 14.52 -40.27 -26.37
CA GLY A 372 14.04 -41.56 -25.84
C GLY A 372 14.56 -41.98 -24.46
N ASN A 373 15.70 -41.45 -24.05
CA ASN A 373 16.33 -41.69 -22.75
C ASN A 373 16.02 -40.62 -21.69
N MET A 374 15.16 -39.67 -22.02
CA MET A 374 14.82 -38.56 -21.12
C MET A 374 13.61 -38.95 -20.24
N ASP A 375 13.64 -38.53 -18.95
CA ASP A 375 12.51 -38.67 -18.05
C ASP A 375 11.20 -38.20 -18.72
N PRO A 376 10.12 -38.97 -18.67
CA PRO A 376 8.85 -38.63 -19.34
C PRO A 376 8.29 -37.25 -18.97
N VAL A 377 8.53 -36.77 -17.76
CA VAL A 377 8.09 -35.42 -17.30
C VAL A 377 8.95 -34.33 -17.93
N LEU A 378 10.28 -34.49 -17.92
CA LEU A 378 11.23 -33.60 -18.56
C LEU A 378 11.03 -33.55 -20.08
N ARG A 379 10.76 -34.69 -20.68
CA ARG A 379 10.44 -34.80 -22.10
C ARG A 379 9.17 -34.04 -22.48
N ARG A 380 8.12 -34.17 -21.69
CA ARG A 380 6.87 -33.40 -21.88
C ARG A 380 7.10 -31.90 -21.75
N GLN A 381 7.91 -31.48 -20.79
CA GLN A 381 8.28 -30.07 -20.61
C GLN A 381 9.10 -29.55 -21.80
N TYR A 382 10.03 -30.35 -22.31
CA TYR A 382 10.87 -29.96 -23.44
C TYR A 382 10.06 -29.87 -24.74
N MET A 383 9.17 -30.83 -25.00
CA MET A 383 8.26 -30.79 -26.14
C MET A 383 7.26 -29.62 -26.06
N ALA A 384 6.75 -29.33 -24.89
CA ALA A 384 5.91 -28.15 -24.68
C ALA A 384 6.64 -26.83 -24.92
N GLN A 385 7.96 -26.77 -24.64
CA GLN A 385 8.79 -25.60 -24.92
C GLN A 385 9.17 -25.45 -26.40
N THR A 386 9.19 -26.55 -27.16
CA THR A 386 9.54 -26.54 -28.59
C THR A 386 8.33 -26.37 -29.50
N TYR A 387 7.11 -26.51 -28.98
CA TYR A 387 5.89 -26.25 -29.74
C TYR A 387 5.63 -24.76 -29.87
N TYR A 388 5.95 -24.21 -31.06
CA TYR A 388 5.64 -22.83 -31.38
C TYR A 388 4.15 -22.70 -31.76
N ASP A 389 3.31 -22.26 -30.86
CA ASP A 389 1.99 -21.78 -31.23
C ASP A 389 2.17 -20.38 -31.84
N PHE A 390 1.78 -20.20 -33.09
CA PHE A 390 1.82 -18.92 -33.81
C PHE A 390 0.78 -17.93 -33.29
N SER A 391 -0.03 -18.27 -32.31
CA SER A 391 -0.89 -17.32 -31.62
C SER A 391 -0.07 -16.48 -30.65
N LEU A 392 0.31 -15.29 -31.06
CA LEU A 392 1.01 -14.33 -30.22
C LEU A 392 0.13 -13.97 -29.02
N PRO A 393 0.53 -14.28 -27.76
CA PRO A 393 -0.23 -13.82 -26.61
C PRO A 393 -0.11 -12.31 -26.48
N TRP A 394 -1.23 -11.63 -26.56
CA TRP A 394 -1.31 -10.18 -26.42
C TRP A 394 -2.46 -9.78 -25.50
N ASN A 395 -2.30 -8.64 -24.88
CA ASN A 395 -3.38 -7.92 -24.23
C ASN A 395 -3.33 -6.45 -24.63
N PHE A 396 -4.49 -5.85 -24.71
CA PHE A 396 -4.66 -4.42 -24.93
C PHE A 396 -5.76 -3.93 -24.01
N GLY A 397 -5.42 -3.02 -23.12
CA GLY A 397 -6.33 -2.34 -22.23
C GLY A 397 -6.53 -0.89 -22.65
N PHE A 398 -7.76 -0.44 -22.59
CA PHE A 398 -8.03 0.98 -22.63
C PHE A 398 -8.87 1.39 -21.43
N ASN A 399 -8.67 2.59 -20.95
CA ASN A 399 -9.45 3.18 -19.87
C ASN A 399 -9.75 4.64 -20.18
N TYR A 400 -10.96 5.03 -19.88
CA TYR A 400 -11.39 6.43 -19.91
C TYR A 400 -11.68 6.88 -18.48
N THR A 401 -11.06 7.97 -18.08
CA THR A 401 -11.16 8.50 -16.72
C THR A 401 -11.60 9.95 -16.75
N VAL A 402 -12.60 10.27 -15.96
CA VAL A 402 -13.09 11.64 -15.73
C VAL A 402 -12.91 11.93 -14.24
N ASN A 403 -12.23 13.02 -13.93
CA ASN A 403 -12.11 13.51 -12.56
C ASN A 403 -12.67 14.92 -12.47
N TYR A 404 -13.54 15.13 -11.51
CA TYR A 404 -14.06 16.43 -11.12
C TYR A 404 -13.64 16.70 -9.68
N SER A 405 -13.17 17.92 -9.42
CA SER A 405 -12.84 18.37 -8.06
C SER A 405 -13.08 19.87 -7.88
N ILE A 406 -13.34 20.25 -6.63
CA ILE A 406 -13.43 21.64 -6.21
C ILE A 406 -12.15 21.98 -5.45
N SER A 407 -11.35 22.89 -5.98
CA SER A 407 -10.20 23.48 -5.28
C SER A 407 -10.66 24.76 -4.58
N ARG A 408 -10.41 24.84 -3.28
CA ARG A 408 -10.69 26.02 -2.45
C ARG A 408 -9.41 26.85 -2.31
N GLY A 409 -9.55 28.16 -2.19
CA GLY A 409 -8.43 29.08 -2.06
C GLY A 409 -8.77 30.46 -2.59
N ASN A 410 -7.78 31.28 -2.85
CA ASN A 410 -7.98 32.63 -3.37
C ASN A 410 -8.24 32.61 -4.89
N TYR A 411 -9.51 32.34 -5.29
CA TYR A 411 -9.97 32.32 -6.68
C TYR A 411 -11.06 33.36 -6.92
N PRO A 412 -10.74 34.61 -7.30
CA PRO A 412 -11.75 35.62 -7.63
C PRO A 412 -12.61 35.19 -8.84
N PRO A 413 -13.91 35.55 -8.90
CA PRO A 413 -14.70 36.24 -7.88
C PRO A 413 -15.27 35.32 -6.80
N LYS A 414 -14.99 34.00 -6.87
CA LYS A 414 -15.42 32.99 -5.91
C LYS A 414 -14.21 32.40 -5.21
N GLY A 415 -14.29 32.11 -3.92
CA GLY A 415 -13.23 31.45 -3.15
C GLY A 415 -13.01 29.98 -3.53
N TYR A 416 -13.45 29.50 -4.68
CA TYR A 416 -13.25 28.15 -5.16
C TYR A 416 -13.24 28.06 -6.70
N LYS A 417 -12.55 27.05 -7.22
CA LYS A 417 -12.50 26.71 -8.65
C LYS A 417 -12.93 25.26 -8.87
N LYS A 418 -13.72 25.03 -9.92
CA LYS A 418 -14.08 23.69 -10.38
C LYS A 418 -13.09 23.22 -11.43
N ASN A 419 -12.50 22.05 -11.22
CA ASN A 419 -11.56 21.42 -12.13
C ASN A 419 -12.18 20.15 -12.69
N ILE A 420 -12.11 20.00 -14.01
CA ILE A 420 -12.49 18.75 -14.69
C ILE A 420 -11.28 18.33 -15.51
N THR A 421 -10.87 17.09 -15.35
CA THR A 421 -9.85 16.44 -16.18
C THR A 421 -10.42 15.19 -16.79
N GLN A 422 -10.11 14.96 -18.07
CA GLN A 422 -10.58 13.81 -18.83
C GLN A 422 -9.38 13.20 -19.53
N THR A 423 -9.14 11.92 -19.27
CA THR A 423 -8.01 11.23 -19.85
C THR A 423 -8.45 9.90 -20.46
N ILE A 424 -7.91 9.60 -21.61
CA ILE A 424 -7.97 8.28 -22.22
C ILE A 424 -6.61 7.66 -22.02
N GLY A 425 -6.56 6.52 -21.34
CA GLY A 425 -5.35 5.74 -21.16
C GLY A 425 -5.39 4.48 -22.02
N PHE A 426 -4.23 4.02 -22.45
CA PHE A 426 -4.07 2.75 -23.12
C PHE A 426 -2.79 2.06 -22.61
N ASN A 427 -2.87 0.76 -22.50
CA ASN A 427 -1.74 -0.07 -22.11
C ASN A 427 -1.87 -1.44 -22.78
N GLY A 428 -0.76 -2.09 -22.99
CA GLY A 428 -0.80 -3.41 -23.55
C GLY A 428 0.54 -4.13 -23.50
N SER A 429 0.47 -5.40 -23.79
CA SER A 429 1.65 -6.22 -24.00
C SER A 429 1.42 -7.16 -25.17
N ILE A 430 2.50 -7.47 -25.86
CA ILE A 430 2.55 -8.47 -26.92
C ILE A 430 3.85 -9.26 -26.78
N ASN A 431 3.75 -10.57 -26.75
CA ASN A 431 4.91 -11.44 -26.78
C ASN A 431 5.21 -11.82 -28.24
N LEU A 432 6.14 -11.10 -28.87
CA LEU A 432 6.55 -11.35 -30.26
C LEU A 432 7.16 -12.74 -30.43
N THR A 433 7.80 -13.25 -29.41
CA THR A 433 8.31 -14.62 -29.31
C THR A 433 8.19 -15.07 -27.84
N PRO A 434 8.34 -16.37 -27.52
CA PRO A 434 8.39 -16.84 -26.14
C PRO A 434 9.47 -16.17 -25.28
N LYS A 435 10.47 -15.55 -25.93
CA LYS A 435 11.60 -14.90 -25.29
C LYS A 435 11.63 -13.38 -25.49
N THR A 436 10.68 -12.80 -26.20
CA THR A 436 10.65 -11.36 -26.49
C THR A 436 9.28 -10.80 -26.20
N GLY A 437 9.21 -9.94 -25.21
CA GLY A 437 8.01 -9.20 -24.83
C GLY A 437 8.14 -7.72 -25.14
N VAL A 438 7.06 -7.12 -25.59
CA VAL A 438 6.91 -5.67 -25.76
C VAL A 438 5.74 -5.21 -24.89
N THR A 439 5.96 -4.22 -24.07
CA THR A 439 4.91 -3.56 -23.29
C THR A 439 4.85 -2.09 -23.67
N PHE A 440 3.66 -1.54 -23.70
CA PHE A 440 3.44 -0.13 -23.97
C PHE A 440 2.36 0.42 -23.05
N GLN A 441 2.51 1.67 -22.68
CA GLN A 441 1.50 2.42 -21.95
C GLN A 441 1.54 3.87 -22.41
N GLY A 442 0.38 4.52 -22.36
CA GLY A 442 0.26 5.93 -22.71
C GLY A 442 -1.13 6.43 -22.42
N GLY A 443 -1.34 7.71 -22.70
CA GLY A 443 -2.66 8.31 -22.57
C GLY A 443 -2.74 9.64 -23.27
N TYR A 444 -3.94 10.18 -23.28
CA TYR A 444 -4.28 11.46 -23.91
C TYR A 444 -5.14 12.28 -22.97
N ASP A 445 -4.69 13.48 -22.63
CA ASP A 445 -5.47 14.45 -21.86
C ASP A 445 -6.33 15.28 -22.83
N ILE A 446 -7.64 15.08 -22.74
CA ILE A 446 -8.61 15.73 -23.65
C ILE A 446 -8.63 17.24 -23.41
N LYS A 447 -8.47 17.69 -22.16
CA LYS A 447 -8.53 19.11 -21.81
C LYS A 447 -7.28 19.87 -22.27
N GLN A 448 -6.11 19.25 -22.13
CA GLN A 448 -4.84 19.84 -22.52
C GLN A 448 -4.52 19.61 -24.00
N ASN A 449 -5.28 18.73 -24.65
CA ASN A 449 -5.06 18.32 -26.04
C ASN A 449 -3.64 17.78 -26.27
N LYS A 450 -3.13 16.99 -25.31
CA LYS A 450 -1.75 16.49 -25.29
C LYS A 450 -1.68 15.02 -24.92
N LEU A 451 -0.71 14.34 -25.50
CA LEU A 451 -0.33 13.01 -25.02
C LEU A 451 0.28 13.11 -23.63
N THR A 452 -0.13 12.23 -22.74
CA THR A 452 0.50 12.07 -21.44
C THR A 452 1.82 11.32 -21.60
N THR A 453 2.59 11.20 -20.53
CA THR A 453 3.83 10.41 -20.56
C THR A 453 3.53 9.00 -21.05
N SER A 454 4.12 8.66 -22.20
CA SER A 454 3.95 7.36 -22.84
C SER A 454 5.27 6.62 -22.80
N SER A 455 5.25 5.32 -22.58
CA SER A 455 6.44 4.50 -22.56
C SER A 455 6.25 3.22 -23.37
N VAL A 456 7.34 2.77 -23.95
CA VAL A 456 7.46 1.48 -24.62
C VAL A 456 8.65 0.75 -24.02
N SER A 457 8.46 -0.48 -23.62
CA SER A 457 9.55 -1.32 -23.10
C SER A 457 9.61 -2.64 -23.85
N ILE A 458 10.80 -3.02 -24.23
CA ILE A 458 11.11 -4.28 -24.92
C ILE A 458 12.01 -5.08 -24.00
N SER A 459 11.63 -6.31 -23.72
CA SER A 459 12.44 -7.26 -22.96
C SER A 459 12.73 -8.49 -23.81
N ARG A 460 13.96 -8.98 -23.77
CA ARG A 460 14.34 -10.19 -24.48
C ARG A 460 15.25 -11.08 -23.65
N ASP A 461 14.85 -12.32 -23.58
CA ASP A 461 15.63 -13.40 -22.99
C ASP A 461 16.60 -13.96 -24.04
N LEU A 462 17.89 -13.81 -23.79
CA LEU A 462 18.99 -14.28 -24.64
C LEU A 462 19.70 -15.49 -24.02
N HIS A 463 18.95 -16.38 -23.36
CA HIS A 463 19.43 -17.58 -22.70
C HIS A 463 20.21 -17.26 -21.40
N CYS A 464 21.51 -16.99 -21.49
CA CYS A 464 22.36 -16.59 -20.36
C CYS A 464 22.32 -15.09 -20.06
N TRP A 465 21.81 -14.28 -21.02
CA TRP A 465 21.72 -12.83 -20.91
C TRP A 465 20.27 -12.38 -20.92
N GLN A 466 20.03 -11.23 -20.33
CA GLN A 466 18.75 -10.54 -20.40
C GLN A 466 18.98 -9.14 -20.97
N MET A 467 18.15 -8.77 -21.93
CA MET A 467 18.15 -7.44 -22.54
C MET A 467 16.85 -6.74 -22.21
N SER A 468 16.94 -5.48 -21.85
CA SER A 468 15.78 -4.58 -21.72
C SER A 468 16.08 -3.23 -22.38
N PHE A 469 15.08 -2.71 -23.06
CA PHE A 469 15.08 -1.38 -23.63
C PHE A 469 13.80 -0.68 -23.19
N SER A 470 13.91 0.50 -22.62
CA SER A 470 12.77 1.33 -22.24
C SER A 470 12.90 2.71 -22.89
N TRP A 471 11.81 3.22 -23.42
CA TRP A 471 11.78 4.48 -24.15
C TRP A 471 10.54 5.30 -23.77
N ILE A 472 10.76 6.55 -23.38
CA ILE A 472 9.75 7.56 -23.12
C ILE A 472 9.91 8.65 -24.18
N PRO A 473 9.13 8.60 -25.30
CA PRO A 473 9.33 9.48 -26.43
C PRO A 473 8.89 10.93 -26.21
N PHE A 474 7.92 11.16 -25.30
CA PHE A 474 7.25 12.46 -25.15
C PHE A 474 7.22 12.93 -23.71
N GLY A 475 7.10 14.25 -23.49
CA GLY A 475 6.94 14.89 -22.18
C GLY A 475 8.24 15.44 -21.61
N TYR A 476 8.15 15.98 -20.39
CA TYR A 476 9.31 16.53 -19.66
C TYR A 476 10.31 15.48 -19.22
N HIS A 477 9.95 14.21 -19.21
CA HIS A 477 10.79 13.10 -18.79
C HIS A 477 11.23 12.22 -19.99
N ARG A 478 11.41 12.85 -21.17
CA ARG A 478 11.93 12.12 -22.33
C ARG A 478 13.24 11.43 -21.98
N SER A 479 13.27 10.14 -22.15
CA SER A 479 14.44 9.33 -21.80
C SER A 479 14.40 7.99 -22.55
N TRP A 480 15.54 7.39 -22.67
CA TRP A 480 15.64 6.01 -23.03
C TRP A 480 16.72 5.33 -22.19
N SER A 481 16.54 4.06 -21.96
CA SER A 481 17.53 3.22 -21.29
C SER A 481 17.63 1.88 -21.99
N PHE A 482 18.85 1.43 -22.12
CA PHE A 482 19.19 0.11 -22.64
C PHE A 482 20.05 -0.60 -21.60
N ASN A 483 19.67 -1.82 -21.27
CA ASN A 483 20.42 -2.68 -20.37
C ASN A 483 20.57 -4.05 -21.01
N ILE A 484 21.75 -4.62 -20.94
CA ILE A 484 22.02 -6.01 -21.23
C ILE A 484 22.96 -6.56 -20.16
N GLY A 485 22.57 -7.64 -19.49
CA GLY A 485 23.35 -8.21 -18.40
C GLY A 485 23.18 -9.72 -18.30
N VAL A 486 24.12 -10.34 -17.63
CA VAL A 486 24.09 -11.78 -17.37
C VAL A 486 23.07 -12.09 -16.28
N LYS A 487 22.31 -13.18 -16.42
CA LYS A 487 21.31 -13.61 -15.45
C LYS A 487 21.89 -14.22 -14.18
N ALA A 488 23.11 -14.75 -14.25
CA ALA A 488 23.75 -15.38 -13.10
C ALA A 488 24.12 -14.32 -12.05
N ALA A 489 23.65 -14.48 -10.83
CA ALA A 489 23.90 -13.55 -9.74
C ALA A 489 25.40 -13.39 -9.42
N SER A 490 26.21 -14.44 -9.62
CA SER A 490 27.67 -14.42 -9.45
C SER A 490 28.41 -13.58 -10.49
N LEU A 491 27.75 -13.24 -11.61
CA LEU A 491 28.30 -12.46 -12.72
C LEU A 491 27.49 -11.19 -12.97
N SER A 492 26.82 -10.66 -11.96
CA SER A 492 25.96 -9.46 -12.05
C SER A 492 26.69 -8.19 -12.52
N ASP A 493 28.02 -8.18 -12.38
CA ASP A 493 28.86 -7.07 -12.84
C ASP A 493 29.12 -7.08 -14.37
N LEU A 494 28.85 -8.22 -15.03
CA LEU A 494 28.88 -8.32 -16.49
C LEU A 494 27.57 -7.79 -17.08
N LYS A 495 27.51 -6.48 -17.18
CA LYS A 495 26.38 -5.74 -17.75
C LYS A 495 26.85 -4.53 -18.54
N TYR A 496 26.04 -4.17 -19.51
CA TYR A 496 26.17 -2.91 -20.23
C TYR A 496 24.89 -2.11 -20.04
N ASP A 497 25.01 -0.97 -19.41
CA ASP A 497 23.94 -0.02 -19.18
C ASP A 497 24.22 1.25 -19.96
N LYS A 498 23.25 1.70 -20.76
CA LYS A 498 23.28 3.01 -21.41
C LYS A 498 21.92 3.67 -21.28
N SER A 499 21.91 4.88 -20.79
CA SER A 499 20.69 5.66 -20.71
C SER A 499 20.96 7.10 -21.11
N GLN A 500 19.92 7.77 -21.56
CA GLN A 500 19.95 9.20 -21.84
C GLN A 500 18.65 9.81 -21.38
N SER A 501 18.74 10.87 -20.62
CA SER A 501 17.62 11.65 -20.17
C SER A 501 17.67 13.07 -20.74
N MET A 502 16.57 13.80 -20.61
CA MET A 502 16.51 15.20 -21.02
C MET A 502 17.52 16.06 -20.24
N TYR A 503 17.88 15.66 -19.02
CA TYR A 503 18.84 16.39 -18.18
C TYR A 503 20.29 16.21 -18.65
N ASP A 504 20.60 15.14 -19.38
CA ASP A 504 21.97 14.90 -19.89
C ASP A 504 22.35 15.83 -21.03
N ASN A 505 21.40 16.58 -21.60
CA ASN A 505 21.62 17.57 -22.66
C ASN A 505 21.61 19.03 -22.14
N MET A 506 21.55 19.24 -20.82
CA MET A 506 21.54 20.56 -20.20
C MET A 506 22.93 21.04 -19.72
N TYR A 507 23.98 20.27 -19.99
CA TYR A 507 25.38 20.62 -19.69
C TYR A 507 26.23 20.64 -20.95
#